data_dbab4addc8348451788aca6ec0b73342
#
_entry.id   dbab4addc8348451788aca6ec0b73342
#
_cell.length_a   1.000
_cell.length_b   1.000
_cell.length_c   1.000
_cell.angle_alpha   90.00
_cell.angle_beta   90.00
_cell.angle_gamma   90.00
#
_symmetry.space_group_name_H-M   'P 1'
#
loop_
_entity.id
_entity.type
_entity.pdbx_description
1 polymer ?
#
loop_
_entity_poly.entity_id
_entity_poly.type
_entity_poly.pdbx_seq_one_letter_code
_entity_poly.pdbx_strand_id
1 'polypeptide(L)'
;MAFYPDISHWKPVANWSQVKQNCGFLISKATQGTGFMDSSLDSFIKGCEANGIPYWLYTFLDKGNEKAQAQYMVKVCAPKVGKYFRGYVLDVERGNTASGVKAALDYLKSLGGKCILYTMYAQYSTYKGVIDGRGANCAWWEARYGQNTGAYNPAFPPHAGVDLHQYTSKGICPGIGNTVDLNRITGTKAVGWFTGGGSSPVKPAPAPTPAPKPAPAPAKKSNDTIANEVIAGKWGNNPQRAQKLKAAGYDPNAIQALVNQKLGAKSKPAAKPSAPAKKSIDTIAREVIAGKWGNGNTRKQKLTAAGYNYSEVQKRVNQLLK
;
A
#
# COMPACT_ATOMS: atom_id res chain seq x y z
N MET A 1 5.86 18.62 -1.74
CA MET A 1 6.50 17.67 -0.81
C MET A 1 6.69 16.35 -1.53
N ALA A 2 7.85 15.69 -1.38
CA ALA A 2 8.07 14.40 -2.02
C ALA A 2 7.37 13.28 -1.24
N PHE A 3 6.80 12.31 -1.96
CA PHE A 3 6.28 11.07 -1.38
C PHE A 3 7.40 10.04 -1.21
N TYR A 4 7.25 9.16 -0.25
CA TYR A 4 8.13 8.02 0.02
C TYR A 4 7.27 6.77 0.18
N PRO A 5 6.74 6.21 -0.92
CA PRO A 5 5.88 5.05 -0.86
C PRO A 5 6.66 3.75 -0.70
N ASP A 6 6.05 2.76 -0.05
CA ASP A 6 6.47 1.38 -0.13
C ASP A 6 5.39 0.52 -0.78
N ILE A 7 5.82 -0.42 -1.60
CA ILE A 7 4.96 -1.16 -2.54
C ILE A 7 5.34 -2.64 -2.66
N SER A 8 4.47 -3.39 -3.30
CA SER A 8 4.65 -4.78 -3.71
C SER A 8 3.83 -5.03 -4.99
N HIS A 9 3.78 -6.26 -5.47
CA HIS A 9 2.92 -6.63 -6.62
C HIS A 9 1.43 -6.23 -6.46
N TRP A 10 0.96 -5.99 -5.24
CA TRP A 10 -0.39 -5.48 -4.98
C TRP A 10 -0.58 -4.00 -5.28
N LYS A 11 0.51 -3.26 -5.46
CA LYS A 11 0.56 -1.81 -5.64
C LYS A 11 1.37 -1.47 -6.90
N PRO A 12 0.87 -1.78 -8.09
CA PRO A 12 1.63 -1.60 -9.32
C PRO A 12 1.87 -0.13 -9.62
N VAL A 13 3.05 0.17 -10.15
CA VAL A 13 3.34 1.48 -10.73
C VAL A 13 2.62 1.60 -12.06
N ALA A 14 1.67 2.54 -12.13
CA ALA A 14 0.88 2.80 -13.32
C ALA A 14 1.52 3.85 -14.24
N ASN A 15 2.30 4.78 -13.67
CA ASN A 15 2.93 5.86 -14.44
C ASN A 15 4.27 6.28 -13.83
N TRP A 16 5.37 5.84 -14.42
CA TRP A 16 6.73 6.11 -13.94
C TRP A 16 7.12 7.59 -14.01
N SER A 17 6.63 8.35 -14.99
CA SER A 17 6.88 9.78 -15.09
C SER A 17 6.29 10.54 -13.90
N GLN A 18 5.05 10.20 -13.51
CA GLN A 18 4.42 10.78 -12.32
C GLN A 18 5.15 10.38 -11.04
N VAL A 19 5.58 9.12 -10.90
CA VAL A 19 6.39 8.66 -9.76
C VAL A 19 7.69 9.44 -9.69
N LYS A 20 8.40 9.61 -10.81
CA LYS A 20 9.66 10.39 -10.85
C LYS A 20 9.49 11.83 -10.38
N GLN A 21 8.38 12.47 -10.74
CA GLN A 21 8.11 13.86 -10.38
C GLN A 21 7.68 14.03 -8.91
N ASN A 22 7.11 13.00 -8.30
CA ASN A 22 6.45 13.11 -7.00
C ASN A 22 7.14 12.34 -5.88
N CYS A 23 7.99 11.35 -6.18
CA CYS A 23 8.62 10.51 -5.17
C CYS A 23 10.10 10.83 -4.99
N GLY A 24 10.54 10.89 -3.74
CA GLY A 24 11.96 11.06 -3.41
C GLY A 24 12.74 9.76 -3.53
N PHE A 25 12.15 8.66 -3.11
CA PHE A 25 12.62 7.29 -3.29
C PHE A 25 11.45 6.31 -3.16
N LEU A 26 11.66 5.07 -3.54
CA LEU A 26 10.71 3.97 -3.41
C LEU A 26 11.30 2.83 -2.57
N ILE A 27 10.44 2.09 -1.89
CA ILE A 27 10.77 0.81 -1.25
C ILE A 27 9.87 -0.25 -1.88
N SER A 28 10.40 -1.40 -2.30
CA SER A 28 9.59 -2.47 -2.88
C SER A 28 9.90 -3.82 -2.30
N LYS A 29 8.85 -4.65 -2.21
CA LYS A 29 9.00 -6.06 -1.88
C LYS A 29 9.88 -6.74 -2.93
N ALA A 30 10.88 -7.47 -2.46
CA ALA A 30 11.69 -8.33 -3.30
C ALA A 30 11.37 -9.79 -3.07
N THR A 31 11.34 -10.20 -1.79
CA THR A 31 11.16 -11.61 -1.42
C THR A 31 10.32 -11.76 -0.16
N GLN A 32 9.95 -13.00 0.12
CA GLN A 32 9.40 -13.43 1.40
C GLN A 32 9.89 -14.85 1.70
N GLY A 33 10.32 -15.09 2.92
CA GLY A 33 10.91 -16.36 3.27
C GLY A 33 12.14 -16.68 2.40
N THR A 34 12.37 -17.96 2.12
CA THR A 34 13.49 -18.44 1.29
C THR A 34 13.08 -18.96 -0.09
N GLY A 35 11.82 -18.79 -0.49
CA GLY A 35 11.30 -19.37 -1.75
C GLY A 35 10.37 -18.48 -2.55
N PHE A 36 9.92 -17.34 -2.01
CA PHE A 36 9.04 -16.45 -2.73
C PHE A 36 9.81 -15.23 -3.25
N MET A 37 9.67 -14.93 -4.54
CA MET A 37 10.09 -13.69 -5.19
C MET A 37 8.86 -12.91 -5.62
N ASP A 38 8.82 -11.61 -5.31
CA ASP A 38 7.71 -10.76 -5.73
C ASP A 38 7.65 -10.66 -7.25
N SER A 39 6.47 -10.87 -7.82
CA SER A 39 6.28 -10.91 -9.29
C SER A 39 6.52 -9.57 -9.96
N SER A 40 6.51 -8.46 -9.21
CA SER A 40 6.80 -7.12 -9.73
C SER A 40 8.28 -6.72 -9.63
N LEU A 41 9.13 -7.52 -8.98
CA LEU A 41 10.51 -7.15 -8.67
C LEU A 41 11.30 -6.68 -9.90
N ASP A 42 11.29 -7.46 -10.98
CA ASP A 42 12.08 -7.15 -12.18
C ASP A 42 11.59 -5.88 -12.90
N SER A 43 10.27 -5.74 -13.01
CA SER A 43 9.66 -4.55 -13.62
C SER A 43 9.87 -3.30 -12.76
N PHE A 44 9.84 -3.46 -11.43
CA PHE A 44 10.10 -2.39 -10.48
C PHE A 44 11.55 -1.89 -10.57
N ILE A 45 12.53 -2.79 -10.51
CA ILE A 45 13.96 -2.44 -10.65
C ILE A 45 14.19 -1.73 -11.99
N LYS A 46 13.73 -2.32 -13.10
CA LYS A 46 13.84 -1.74 -14.43
C LYS A 46 13.23 -0.34 -14.51
N GLY A 47 12.05 -0.16 -13.92
CA GLY A 47 11.37 1.14 -13.90
C GLY A 47 12.14 2.19 -13.09
N CYS A 48 12.64 1.84 -11.91
CA CYS A 48 13.47 2.75 -11.10
C CYS A 48 14.77 3.14 -11.81
N GLU A 49 15.50 2.17 -12.37
CA GLU A 49 16.75 2.41 -13.07
C GLU A 49 16.56 3.28 -14.32
N ALA A 50 15.54 2.99 -15.15
CA ALA A 50 15.23 3.74 -16.35
C ALA A 50 14.82 5.21 -16.07
N ASN A 51 14.23 5.48 -14.91
CA ASN A 51 13.75 6.80 -14.52
C ASN A 51 14.66 7.52 -13.53
N GLY A 52 15.78 6.92 -13.12
CA GLY A 52 16.72 7.53 -12.19
C GLY A 52 16.11 7.74 -10.80
N ILE A 53 15.29 6.81 -10.32
CA ILE A 53 14.61 6.88 -9.03
C ILE A 53 15.38 6.05 -8.01
N PRO A 54 15.86 6.63 -6.89
CA PRO A 54 16.47 5.87 -5.80
C PRO A 54 15.50 4.85 -5.23
N TYR A 55 15.96 3.63 -4.96
CA TYR A 55 15.08 2.58 -4.44
C TYR A 55 15.77 1.64 -3.46
N TRP A 56 14.94 1.02 -2.61
CA TRP A 56 15.27 0.01 -1.61
C TRP A 56 14.48 -1.24 -1.88
N LEU A 57 15.03 -2.40 -1.48
CA LEU A 57 14.36 -3.69 -1.65
C LEU A 57 14.19 -4.39 -0.32
N TYR A 58 12.98 -4.86 -0.01
CA TYR A 58 12.72 -5.53 1.25
C TYR A 58 12.41 -7.02 1.11
N THR A 59 12.81 -7.79 2.12
CA THR A 59 12.29 -9.13 2.36
C THR A 59 11.33 -9.11 3.52
N PHE A 60 10.13 -9.65 3.32
CA PHE A 60 9.18 -9.91 4.40
C PHE A 60 9.65 -11.17 5.15
N LEU A 61 10.02 -11.03 6.41
CA LEU A 61 10.54 -12.14 7.19
C LEU A 61 9.42 -13.03 7.71
N ASP A 62 9.39 -14.27 7.24
CA ASP A 62 8.65 -15.33 7.90
C ASP A 62 9.38 -15.75 9.19
N LYS A 63 8.65 -16.32 10.14
CA LYS A 63 9.22 -16.76 11.42
C LYS A 63 10.25 -17.87 11.22
N GLY A 64 11.42 -17.68 11.78
CA GLY A 64 12.54 -18.62 11.77
C GLY A 64 13.45 -18.52 10.53
N ASN A 65 14.71 -18.85 10.71
CA ASN A 65 15.77 -18.79 9.68
C ASN A 65 15.93 -17.40 9.04
N GLU A 66 15.72 -16.31 9.81
CA GLU A 66 15.70 -14.93 9.33
C GLU A 66 16.99 -14.57 8.56
N LYS A 67 18.16 -15.04 8.99
CA LYS A 67 19.43 -14.85 8.28
C LYS A 67 19.41 -15.49 6.89
N ALA A 68 18.90 -16.70 6.75
CA ALA A 68 18.80 -17.38 5.45
C ALA A 68 17.84 -16.65 4.50
N GLN A 69 16.79 -16.02 5.02
CA GLN A 69 15.86 -15.22 4.22
C GLN A 69 16.52 -13.93 3.72
N ALA A 70 17.32 -13.26 4.55
CA ALA A 70 18.11 -12.11 4.11
C ALA A 70 19.14 -12.52 3.05
N GLN A 71 19.81 -13.66 3.20
CA GLN A 71 20.72 -14.22 2.21
C GLN A 71 20.02 -14.54 0.88
N TYR A 72 18.80 -15.11 0.96
CA TYR A 72 17.98 -15.37 -0.23
C TYR A 72 17.61 -14.08 -0.97
N MET A 73 17.17 -13.04 -0.27
CA MET A 73 16.90 -11.73 -0.87
C MET A 73 18.13 -11.20 -1.60
N VAL A 74 19.29 -11.19 -0.95
CA VAL A 74 20.53 -10.71 -1.57
C VAL A 74 20.90 -11.53 -2.81
N LYS A 75 20.82 -12.85 -2.74
CA LYS A 75 21.05 -13.75 -3.88
C LYS A 75 20.16 -13.45 -5.07
N VAL A 76 18.86 -13.18 -4.81
CA VAL A 76 17.87 -12.86 -5.86
C VAL A 76 18.09 -11.48 -6.45
N CYS A 77 18.44 -10.50 -5.61
CA CYS A 77 18.46 -9.09 -6.02
C CYS A 77 19.82 -8.63 -6.57
N ALA A 78 20.94 -9.13 -6.04
CA ALA A 78 22.28 -8.63 -6.39
C ALA A 78 22.58 -8.67 -7.90
N PRO A 79 22.17 -9.68 -8.69
CA PRO A 79 22.39 -9.68 -10.14
C PRO A 79 21.53 -8.68 -10.93
N LYS A 80 20.51 -8.08 -10.29
CA LYS A 80 19.46 -7.28 -10.94
C LYS A 80 19.56 -5.78 -10.65
N VAL A 81 20.14 -5.43 -9.49
CA VAL A 81 20.20 -4.04 -9.02
C VAL A 81 21.23 -3.23 -9.79
N GLY A 82 20.96 -1.92 -9.93
CA GLY A 82 21.80 -1.02 -10.68
C GLY A 82 22.20 0.23 -9.91
N LYS A 83 22.44 1.32 -10.64
CA LYS A 83 22.99 2.59 -10.12
C LYS A 83 22.13 3.26 -9.05
N TYR A 84 20.81 3.10 -9.13
CA TYR A 84 19.88 3.80 -8.23
C TYR A 84 19.46 2.95 -7.03
N PHE A 85 19.95 1.72 -6.90
CA PHE A 85 19.78 0.90 -5.72
C PHE A 85 20.50 1.52 -4.50
N ARG A 86 19.85 1.47 -3.32
CA ARG A 86 20.37 2.09 -2.09
C ARG A 86 20.63 1.12 -0.97
N GLY A 87 20.02 -0.05 -0.97
CA GLY A 87 20.25 -1.08 0.03
C GLY A 87 19.04 -1.97 0.28
N TYR A 88 19.22 -2.86 1.25
CA TYR A 88 18.27 -3.89 1.61
C TYR A 88 17.51 -3.52 2.89
N VAL A 89 16.29 -4.04 2.99
CA VAL A 89 15.40 -3.81 4.12
C VAL A 89 14.95 -5.16 4.70
N LEU A 90 14.94 -5.26 6.02
CA LEU A 90 14.29 -6.35 6.75
C LEU A 90 12.93 -5.89 7.23
N ASP A 91 11.89 -6.54 6.78
CA ASP A 91 10.49 -6.28 7.16
C ASP A 91 10.09 -7.32 8.23
N VAL A 92 9.93 -6.87 9.48
CA VAL A 92 9.77 -7.70 10.67
C VAL A 92 8.38 -7.51 11.26
N GLU A 93 7.45 -8.42 10.94
CA GLU A 93 6.06 -8.32 11.38
C GLU A 93 5.50 -9.58 12.05
N ARG A 94 6.09 -10.77 11.79
CA ARG A 94 5.48 -12.07 12.09
C ARG A 94 5.97 -12.74 13.37
N GLY A 95 6.38 -11.99 14.38
CA GLY A 95 6.83 -12.58 15.64
C GLY A 95 8.16 -13.33 15.50
N ASN A 96 9.03 -12.80 14.69
CA ASN A 96 10.43 -13.21 14.55
C ASN A 96 11.15 -13.11 15.89
N THR A 97 12.16 -13.92 16.14
CA THR A 97 12.97 -13.77 17.36
C THR A 97 13.94 -12.59 17.23
N ALA A 98 14.19 -11.88 18.33
CA ALA A 98 15.16 -10.78 18.33
C ALA A 98 16.57 -11.25 17.89
N SER A 99 16.98 -12.46 18.30
CA SER A 99 18.24 -13.05 17.89
C SER A 99 18.29 -13.38 16.39
N GLY A 100 17.19 -13.89 15.83
CA GLY A 100 17.09 -14.18 14.39
C GLY A 100 17.12 -12.91 13.55
N VAL A 101 16.37 -11.86 13.97
CA VAL A 101 16.39 -10.53 13.32
C VAL A 101 17.79 -9.91 13.42
N LYS A 102 18.44 -10.02 14.59
CA LYS A 102 19.83 -9.55 14.76
C LYS A 102 20.78 -10.26 13.79
N ALA A 103 20.69 -11.58 13.69
CA ALA A 103 21.55 -12.36 12.78
C ALA A 103 21.34 -11.99 11.31
N ALA A 104 20.08 -11.72 10.88
CA ALA A 104 19.77 -11.24 9.55
C ALA A 104 20.33 -9.83 9.30
N LEU A 105 20.16 -8.92 10.29
CA LEU A 105 20.68 -7.55 10.19
C LEU A 105 22.20 -7.51 10.14
N ASP A 106 22.88 -8.31 10.98
CA ASP A 106 24.34 -8.41 10.98
C ASP A 106 24.87 -8.95 9.64
N TYR A 107 24.15 -9.86 9.02
CA TYR A 107 24.47 -10.29 7.66
C TYR A 107 24.37 -9.12 6.67
N LEU A 108 23.28 -8.37 6.65
CA LEU A 108 23.17 -7.22 5.74
C LEU A 108 24.25 -6.16 6.00
N LYS A 109 24.59 -5.92 7.26
CA LYS A 109 25.69 -5.00 7.65
C LYS A 109 27.05 -5.49 7.16
N SER A 110 27.28 -6.81 7.16
CA SER A 110 28.54 -7.40 6.67
C SER A 110 28.79 -7.19 5.16
N LEU A 111 27.75 -6.82 4.40
CA LEU A 111 27.88 -6.47 2.99
C LEU A 111 28.48 -5.05 2.78
N GLY A 112 28.68 -4.29 3.85
CA GLY A 112 29.30 -2.96 3.79
C GLY A 112 28.39 -1.83 3.29
N GLY A 113 27.17 -2.14 2.84
CA GLY A 113 26.18 -1.20 2.36
C GLY A 113 25.28 -0.63 3.45
N LYS A 114 24.32 0.19 3.03
CA LYS A 114 23.26 0.69 3.90
C LYS A 114 22.14 -0.35 4.00
N CYS A 115 21.44 -0.40 5.14
CA CYS A 115 20.26 -1.22 5.34
C CYS A 115 19.17 -0.48 6.11
N ILE A 116 17.96 -1.03 6.10
CA ILE A 116 16.84 -0.53 6.90
C ILE A 116 16.26 -1.71 7.68
N LEU A 117 15.94 -1.47 8.95
CA LEU A 117 15.18 -2.37 9.80
C LEU A 117 13.78 -1.80 9.99
N TYR A 118 12.77 -2.48 9.45
CA TYR A 118 11.37 -2.14 9.65
C TYR A 118 10.74 -2.98 10.75
N THR A 119 9.99 -2.32 11.63
CA THR A 119 9.23 -2.95 12.71
C THR A 119 7.88 -2.25 12.90
N MET A 120 6.92 -2.94 13.49
CA MET A 120 5.68 -2.33 13.95
C MET A 120 5.88 -1.60 15.29
N TYR A 121 5.16 -0.49 15.52
CA TYR A 121 5.19 0.28 16.75
C TYR A 121 5.01 -0.60 18.00
N ALA A 122 4.07 -1.53 17.97
CA ALA A 122 3.78 -2.42 19.10
C ALA A 122 4.91 -3.44 19.41
N GLN A 123 5.88 -3.59 18.52
CA GLN A 123 6.97 -4.56 18.65
C GLN A 123 8.27 -3.93 19.18
N TYR A 124 8.26 -2.64 19.48
CA TYR A 124 9.47 -1.92 19.92
C TYR A 124 10.20 -2.59 21.07
N SER A 125 9.48 -2.98 22.13
CA SER A 125 10.10 -3.64 23.30
C SER A 125 10.80 -4.94 22.94
N THR A 126 10.24 -5.71 22.01
CA THR A 126 10.82 -6.99 21.55
C THR A 126 12.14 -6.79 20.81
N TYR A 127 12.22 -5.75 19.99
CA TYR A 127 13.39 -5.53 19.12
C TYR A 127 14.30 -4.39 19.58
N LYS A 128 14.03 -3.78 20.74
CA LYS A 128 14.78 -2.63 21.25
C LYS A 128 16.30 -2.84 21.20
N GLY A 129 16.81 -3.98 21.64
CA GLY A 129 18.25 -4.26 21.63
C GLY A 129 18.83 -4.37 20.20
N VAL A 130 18.05 -4.86 19.23
CA VAL A 130 18.45 -4.91 17.81
C VAL A 130 18.41 -3.50 17.21
N ILE A 131 17.37 -2.72 17.53
CA ILE A 131 17.20 -1.34 17.09
C ILE A 131 18.36 -0.49 17.58
N ASP A 132 18.69 -0.54 18.86
CA ASP A 132 19.78 0.24 19.46
C ASP A 132 21.15 -0.16 18.91
N GLY A 133 21.37 -1.45 18.65
CA GLY A 133 22.61 -2.01 18.11
C GLY A 133 22.74 -1.92 16.57
N ARG A 134 21.80 -1.28 15.86
CA ARG A 134 21.77 -1.29 14.39
C ARG A 134 22.97 -0.59 13.74
N GLY A 135 23.53 0.41 14.40
CA GLY A 135 24.67 1.19 13.89
C GLY A 135 24.28 2.28 12.89
N ALA A 136 25.25 3.13 12.53
CA ALA A 136 25.03 4.32 11.71
C ALA A 136 24.55 4.04 10.27
N ASN A 137 24.96 2.92 9.69
CA ASN A 137 24.60 2.54 8.32
C ASN A 137 23.24 1.79 8.23
N CYS A 138 22.51 1.68 9.33
CA CYS A 138 21.17 1.13 9.33
C CYS A 138 20.16 2.18 9.80
N ALA A 139 19.10 2.39 9.02
CA ALA A 139 17.97 3.21 9.43
C ALA A 139 16.93 2.34 10.16
N TRP A 140 16.26 2.94 11.13
CA TRP A 140 15.08 2.34 11.73
C TRP A 140 13.81 2.91 11.09
N TRP A 141 13.01 2.04 10.53
CA TRP A 141 11.72 2.32 9.91
C TRP A 141 10.62 1.71 10.77
N GLU A 142 9.66 2.51 11.19
CA GLU A 142 8.59 2.06 12.07
C GLU A 142 7.21 2.40 11.51
N ALA A 143 6.28 1.42 11.58
CA ALA A 143 4.89 1.66 11.25
C ALA A 143 4.05 2.04 12.47
N ARG A 144 3.36 3.17 12.37
CA ARG A 144 2.31 3.60 13.30
C ARG A 144 1.25 4.42 12.57
N TYR A 145 0.15 3.79 12.21
CA TYR A 145 -0.87 4.40 11.34
C TYR A 145 -1.88 5.29 12.10
N GLY A 146 -2.07 5.07 13.41
CA GLY A 146 -3.15 5.71 14.13
C GLY A 146 -4.51 5.36 13.52
N GLN A 147 -5.27 6.38 13.10
CA GLN A 147 -6.59 6.18 12.48
C GLN A 147 -6.51 5.69 11.01
N ASN A 148 -5.34 5.66 10.42
CA ASN A 148 -5.09 5.17 9.06
C ASN A 148 -6.02 5.77 7.98
N THR A 149 -6.11 7.09 7.94
CA THR A 149 -7.01 7.84 7.04
C THR A 149 -6.38 8.19 5.68
N GLY A 150 -5.13 7.84 5.44
CA GLY A 150 -4.35 8.25 4.27
C GLY A 150 -3.48 9.49 4.49
N ALA A 151 -3.76 10.27 5.53
CA ALA A 151 -3.00 11.45 5.94
C ALA A 151 -2.19 11.19 7.22
N TYR A 152 -1.07 11.91 7.34
CA TYR A 152 -0.31 11.89 8.59
C TYR A 152 -1.09 12.57 9.73
N ASN A 153 -1.18 11.88 10.87
CA ASN A 153 -1.78 12.43 12.08
C ASN A 153 -0.70 12.57 13.17
N PRO A 154 -0.37 13.80 13.62
CA PRO A 154 0.66 14.06 14.62
C PRO A 154 0.33 13.52 16.02
N ALA A 155 -0.93 13.15 16.29
CA ALA A 155 -1.32 12.50 17.54
C ALA A 155 -0.77 11.06 17.68
N PHE A 156 -0.25 10.49 16.58
CA PHE A 156 0.32 9.15 16.58
C PHE A 156 1.79 9.19 16.11
N PRO A 157 2.69 9.84 16.86
CA PRO A 157 4.10 9.91 16.48
C PRO A 157 4.75 8.52 16.61
N PRO A 158 5.80 8.22 15.85
CA PRO A 158 6.62 7.03 16.07
C PRO A 158 7.43 7.16 17.38
N HIS A 159 8.13 6.11 17.77
CA HIS A 159 9.08 6.20 18.89
C HIS A 159 10.22 7.18 18.56
N ALA A 160 10.85 7.69 19.61
CA ALA A 160 12.04 8.52 19.47
C ALA A 160 13.18 7.74 18.79
N GLY A 161 13.90 8.39 17.88
CA GLY A 161 15.01 7.78 17.16
C GLY A 161 14.61 6.99 15.90
N VAL A 162 13.32 6.95 15.53
CA VAL A 162 12.85 6.45 14.24
C VAL A 162 13.36 7.37 13.13
N ASP A 163 13.91 6.79 12.07
CA ASP A 163 14.45 7.52 10.92
C ASP A 163 13.40 7.67 9.79
N LEU A 164 12.53 6.66 9.64
CA LEU A 164 11.46 6.64 8.65
C LEU A 164 10.16 6.14 9.31
N HIS A 165 9.09 6.89 9.21
CA HIS A 165 7.79 6.57 9.81
C HIS A 165 6.77 6.24 8.74
N GLN A 166 6.29 5.00 8.70
CA GLN A 166 5.14 4.60 7.89
C GLN A 166 3.86 4.99 8.62
N TYR A 167 3.21 6.05 8.15
CA TYR A 167 2.10 6.67 8.87
C TYR A 167 0.72 6.26 8.36
N THR A 168 0.65 5.56 7.23
CA THR A 168 -0.61 5.08 6.65
C THR A 168 -0.38 3.96 5.65
N SER A 169 -1.35 3.07 5.51
CA SER A 169 -1.46 2.10 4.40
C SER A 169 -2.56 2.48 3.39
N LYS A 170 -3.14 3.69 3.51
CA LYS A 170 -4.24 4.19 2.68
C LYS A 170 -3.90 5.49 1.97
N GLY A 171 -2.62 5.79 1.81
CA GLY A 171 -2.16 6.98 1.11
C GLY A 171 -2.47 6.95 -0.39
N ILE A 172 -2.37 8.10 -1.03
CA ILE A 172 -2.47 8.24 -2.48
C ILE A 172 -1.16 8.85 -2.96
N CYS A 173 -0.50 8.18 -3.90
CA CYS A 173 0.73 8.64 -4.52
C CYS A 173 0.53 8.74 -6.04
N PRO A 174 0.78 9.91 -6.67
CA PRO A 174 0.68 10.04 -8.12
C PRO A 174 1.56 9.03 -8.84
N GLY A 175 0.97 8.31 -9.79
CA GLY A 175 1.66 7.28 -10.56
C GLY A 175 1.59 5.86 -9.99
N ILE A 176 1.02 5.66 -8.79
CA ILE A 176 0.77 4.34 -8.21
C ILE A 176 -0.73 4.05 -8.26
N GLY A 177 -1.10 2.86 -8.72
CA GLY A 177 -2.48 2.56 -9.15
C GLY A 177 -3.53 2.38 -8.06
N ASN A 178 -3.13 2.14 -6.79
CA ASN A 178 -4.03 1.89 -5.66
C ASN A 178 -3.65 2.77 -4.46
N THR A 179 -4.41 2.65 -3.36
CA THR A 179 -3.92 3.16 -2.09
C THR A 179 -2.59 2.48 -1.74
N VAL A 180 -1.67 3.25 -1.19
CA VAL A 180 -0.29 2.84 -0.97
C VAL A 180 0.16 3.22 0.43
N ASP A 181 1.12 2.47 0.94
CA ASP A 181 1.80 2.78 2.18
C ASP A 181 2.68 4.02 1.97
N LEU A 182 2.54 5.01 2.85
CA LEU A 182 3.29 6.26 2.77
C LEU A 182 4.12 6.49 4.03
N ASN A 183 5.29 7.03 3.77
CA ASN A 183 6.32 7.26 4.77
C ASN A 183 6.70 8.74 4.87
N ARG A 184 7.29 9.10 6.02
CA ARG A 184 7.92 10.39 6.26
C ARG A 184 9.26 10.19 6.97
N ILE A 185 10.24 11.00 6.60
CA ILE A 185 11.54 11.03 7.28
C ILE A 185 11.37 11.79 8.59
N THR A 186 11.78 11.20 9.71
CA THR A 186 11.55 11.74 11.06
C THR A 186 12.76 11.74 11.97
N GLY A 187 13.77 10.93 11.66
CA GLY A 187 14.93 10.73 12.50
C GLY A 187 16.13 11.63 12.15
N THR A 188 17.27 11.19 12.59
CA THR A 188 18.55 11.88 12.39
C THR A 188 19.10 11.71 10.98
N LYS A 189 18.57 10.80 10.19
CA LYS A 189 18.99 10.58 8.80
C LYS A 189 18.25 11.54 7.86
N ALA A 190 19.04 12.34 7.14
CA ALA A 190 18.53 13.25 6.11
C ALA A 190 18.04 12.48 4.88
N VAL A 191 17.23 13.12 4.02
CA VAL A 191 16.75 12.55 2.75
C VAL A 191 17.90 12.03 1.87
N GLY A 192 19.05 12.73 1.85
CA GLY A 192 20.24 12.32 1.11
C GLY A 192 20.81 10.96 1.55
N TRP A 193 20.59 10.56 2.81
CA TRP A 193 20.96 9.22 3.27
C TRP A 193 20.18 8.13 2.53
N PHE A 194 18.89 8.36 2.30
CA PHE A 194 18.00 7.41 1.60
C PHE A 194 18.14 7.45 0.09
N THR A 195 18.54 8.60 -0.48
CA THR A 195 18.60 8.80 -1.94
C THR A 195 20.00 8.64 -2.54
N GLY A 196 21.03 8.59 -1.69
CA GLY A 196 22.45 8.51 -2.14
C GLY A 196 23.04 9.84 -2.59
N GLY A 197 22.35 10.96 -2.37
CA GLY A 197 22.93 12.31 -2.51
C GLY A 197 23.81 12.67 -1.31
N GLY A 198 24.82 13.53 -1.50
CA GLY A 198 25.71 13.98 -0.43
C GLY A 198 24.93 14.59 0.73
N SER A 199 25.40 14.33 1.94
CA SER A 199 24.83 14.80 3.18
C SER A 199 24.96 16.32 3.32
N SER A 200 23.86 17.04 3.04
CA SER A 200 23.64 18.27 3.80
C SER A 200 22.79 17.90 5.01
N PRO A 201 23.21 18.25 6.23
CA PRO A 201 22.36 18.06 7.39
C PRO A 201 21.10 18.89 7.18
N VAL A 202 19.96 18.23 7.04
CA VAL A 202 18.68 18.93 7.15
C VAL A 202 18.58 19.33 8.62
N LYS A 203 18.80 20.64 8.90
CA LYS A 203 18.38 21.26 10.15
C LYS A 203 17.00 20.69 10.48
N PRO A 204 16.74 20.18 11.70
CA PRO A 204 15.41 19.73 12.08
C PRO A 204 14.44 20.80 11.60
N ALA A 205 13.45 20.41 10.80
CA ALA A 205 12.39 21.33 10.45
C ALA A 205 11.87 21.92 11.78
N PRO A 206 11.74 23.23 11.94
CA PRO A 206 11.12 23.80 13.11
C PRO A 206 9.85 23.02 13.35
N ALA A 207 9.56 22.69 14.61
CA ALA A 207 8.29 22.11 14.97
C ALA A 207 7.22 22.86 14.18
N PRO A 208 6.31 22.19 13.48
CA PRO A 208 5.36 22.87 12.64
C PRO A 208 4.75 23.98 13.49
N THR A 209 5.02 25.21 13.13
CA THR A 209 4.26 26.38 13.61
C THR A 209 2.81 25.93 13.45
N PRO A 210 1.93 26.10 14.46
CA PRO A 210 0.55 25.70 14.33
C PRO A 210 0.10 26.19 12.95
N ALA A 211 -0.30 25.24 12.09
CA ALA A 211 -0.70 25.58 10.73
C ALA A 211 -1.66 26.74 10.85
N PRO A 212 -1.52 27.82 10.08
CA PRO A 212 -2.56 28.82 10.01
C PRO A 212 -3.84 28.03 9.77
N LYS A 213 -4.84 28.27 10.66
CA LYS A 213 -6.16 27.65 10.59
C LYS A 213 -6.50 27.46 9.12
N PRO A 214 -6.77 26.24 8.63
CA PRO A 214 -6.94 25.99 7.21
C PRO A 214 -7.83 27.08 6.67
N ALA A 215 -7.39 27.81 5.64
CA ALA A 215 -8.30 28.63 4.87
C ALA A 215 -9.48 27.72 4.54
N PRO A 216 -10.73 28.17 4.70
CA PRO A 216 -11.88 27.33 4.46
C PRO A 216 -11.66 26.59 3.17
N ALA A 217 -11.70 25.26 3.21
CA ALA A 217 -11.59 24.46 1.99
C ALA A 217 -12.54 25.07 0.96
N PRO A 218 -12.16 25.26 -0.32
CA PRO A 218 -13.03 25.89 -1.29
C PRO A 218 -14.37 25.17 -1.21
N ALA A 219 -15.42 25.94 -0.96
CA ALA A 219 -16.73 25.41 -0.68
C ALA A 219 -17.09 24.36 -1.73
N LYS A 220 -17.43 23.15 -1.26
CA LYS A 220 -17.75 22.02 -2.12
C LYS A 220 -18.83 22.47 -3.10
N LYS A 221 -18.57 22.38 -4.41
CA LYS A 221 -19.54 22.77 -5.42
C LYS A 221 -20.87 22.06 -5.17
N SER A 222 -21.99 22.71 -5.45
CA SER A 222 -23.29 22.08 -5.30
C SER A 222 -23.45 20.89 -6.26
N ASN A 223 -24.27 19.91 -5.90
CA ASN A 223 -24.57 18.78 -6.78
C ASN A 223 -25.14 19.26 -8.13
N ASP A 224 -25.85 20.38 -8.14
CA ASP A 224 -26.39 21.00 -9.35
C ASP A 224 -25.27 21.50 -10.28
N THR A 225 -24.26 22.15 -9.74
CA THR A 225 -23.07 22.59 -10.49
C THR A 225 -22.31 21.38 -11.06
N ILE A 226 -22.14 20.31 -10.28
CA ILE A 226 -21.48 19.09 -10.73
C ILE A 226 -22.30 18.39 -11.83
N ALA A 227 -23.63 18.36 -11.71
CA ALA A 227 -24.49 17.81 -12.76
C ALA A 227 -24.31 18.57 -14.09
N ASN A 228 -24.22 19.90 -14.07
CA ASN A 228 -23.93 20.70 -15.26
C ASN A 228 -22.52 20.40 -15.84
N GLU A 229 -21.52 20.24 -14.98
CA GLU A 229 -20.18 19.83 -15.40
C GLU A 229 -20.15 18.42 -16.02
N VAL A 230 -20.98 17.49 -15.54
CA VAL A 230 -21.15 16.16 -16.14
C VAL A 230 -21.79 16.25 -17.50
N ILE A 231 -22.83 17.07 -17.67
CA ILE A 231 -23.49 17.34 -18.96
C ILE A 231 -22.51 17.95 -19.95
N ALA A 232 -21.65 18.87 -19.48
CA ALA A 232 -20.59 19.47 -20.30
C ALA A 232 -19.38 18.54 -20.57
N GLY A 233 -19.45 17.25 -20.18
CA GLY A 233 -18.41 16.25 -20.45
C GLY A 233 -17.15 16.34 -19.58
N LYS A 234 -17.06 17.25 -18.63
CA LYS A 234 -15.86 17.49 -17.81
C LYS A 234 -15.45 16.31 -16.89
N TRP A 235 -16.37 15.41 -16.63
CA TRP A 235 -16.17 14.25 -15.78
C TRP A 235 -15.93 12.93 -16.56
N GLY A 236 -15.99 12.97 -17.90
CA GLY A 236 -15.83 11.79 -18.75
C GLY A 236 -17.03 10.85 -18.72
N ASN A 237 -16.85 9.58 -19.13
CA ASN A 237 -17.91 8.59 -19.26
C ASN A 237 -17.87 7.53 -18.13
N ASN A 238 -18.99 6.82 -17.91
CA ASN A 238 -19.03 5.67 -17.01
C ASN A 238 -18.19 4.50 -17.58
N PRO A 239 -17.53 3.69 -16.71
CA PRO A 239 -17.59 3.72 -15.24
C PRO A 239 -16.65 4.73 -14.57
N GLN A 240 -15.67 5.31 -15.29
CA GLN A 240 -14.66 6.21 -14.70
C GLN A 240 -15.28 7.49 -14.11
N ARG A 241 -16.36 7.99 -14.69
CA ARG A 241 -17.10 9.15 -14.16
C ARG A 241 -17.61 8.91 -12.73
N ALA A 242 -18.20 7.74 -12.49
CA ALA A 242 -18.72 7.40 -11.16
C ALA A 242 -17.58 7.31 -10.12
N GLN A 243 -16.43 6.77 -10.50
CA GLN A 243 -15.25 6.70 -9.64
C GLN A 243 -14.71 8.10 -9.30
N LYS A 244 -14.58 8.99 -10.30
CA LYS A 244 -14.13 10.38 -10.11
C LYS A 244 -15.06 11.17 -9.20
N LEU A 245 -16.38 11.06 -9.39
CA LEU A 245 -17.39 11.71 -8.56
C LEU A 245 -17.28 11.25 -7.11
N LYS A 246 -17.16 9.93 -6.89
CA LYS A 246 -16.98 9.36 -5.54
C LYS A 246 -15.68 9.83 -4.89
N ALA A 247 -14.58 9.86 -5.62
CA ALA A 247 -13.29 10.35 -5.14
C ALA A 247 -13.32 11.83 -4.76
N ALA A 248 -14.11 12.65 -5.49
CA ALA A 248 -14.37 14.06 -5.18
C ALA A 248 -15.42 14.24 -4.06
N GLY A 249 -15.91 13.14 -3.47
CA GLY A 249 -16.85 13.14 -2.36
C GLY A 249 -18.31 13.43 -2.76
N TYR A 250 -18.68 13.22 -4.02
CA TYR A 250 -20.07 13.31 -4.50
C TYR A 250 -20.68 11.91 -4.62
N ASP A 251 -22.01 11.83 -4.41
CA ASP A 251 -22.73 10.59 -4.73
C ASP A 251 -22.99 10.51 -6.25
N PRO A 252 -22.41 9.56 -6.98
CA PRO A 252 -22.60 9.42 -8.41
C PRO A 252 -24.06 9.22 -8.83
N ASN A 253 -24.88 8.58 -7.98
CA ASN A 253 -26.29 8.32 -8.26
C ASN A 253 -27.11 9.61 -8.14
N ALA A 254 -26.86 10.41 -7.09
CA ALA A 254 -27.50 11.70 -6.91
C ALA A 254 -27.16 12.66 -8.06
N ILE A 255 -25.88 12.69 -8.48
CA ILE A 255 -25.48 13.51 -9.64
C ILE A 255 -26.14 13.02 -10.94
N GLN A 256 -26.20 11.70 -11.18
CA GLN A 256 -26.83 11.14 -12.37
C GLN A 256 -28.36 11.45 -12.42
N ALA A 257 -29.02 11.41 -11.26
CA ALA A 257 -30.44 11.79 -11.18
C ALA A 257 -30.66 13.24 -11.61
N LEU A 258 -29.83 14.18 -11.15
CA LEU A 258 -29.87 15.58 -11.56
C LEU A 258 -29.56 15.76 -13.06
N VAL A 259 -28.57 15.03 -13.58
CA VAL A 259 -28.26 15.02 -15.02
C VAL A 259 -29.48 14.58 -15.83
N ASN A 260 -30.13 13.49 -15.44
CA ASN A 260 -31.31 12.97 -16.11
C ASN A 260 -32.49 13.97 -16.07
N GLN A 261 -32.70 14.60 -14.92
CA GLN A 261 -33.71 15.64 -14.75
C GLN A 261 -33.47 16.84 -15.68
N LYS A 262 -32.22 17.32 -15.76
CA LYS A 262 -31.83 18.46 -16.61
C LYS A 262 -31.91 18.18 -18.11
N LEU A 263 -31.69 16.92 -18.49
CA LEU A 263 -31.78 16.47 -19.90
C LEU A 263 -33.22 16.09 -20.31
N GLY A 264 -34.22 16.34 -19.45
CA GLY A 264 -35.60 16.04 -19.78
C GLY A 264 -35.97 14.57 -19.89
N ALA A 265 -35.09 13.67 -19.42
CA ALA A 265 -35.42 12.27 -19.32
C ALA A 265 -36.46 12.07 -18.22
N LYS A 266 -37.72 11.73 -18.57
CA LYS A 266 -38.76 11.40 -17.60
C LYS A 266 -38.22 10.31 -16.66
N SER A 267 -38.00 10.66 -15.40
CA SER A 267 -37.54 9.73 -14.38
C SER A 267 -38.62 8.69 -14.13
N LYS A 268 -38.35 7.46 -14.53
CA LYS A 268 -39.00 6.32 -13.91
C LYS A 268 -38.59 6.38 -12.41
N PRO A 269 -39.51 6.27 -11.45
CA PRO A 269 -39.15 6.34 -10.05
C PRO A 269 -38.00 5.36 -9.77
N ALA A 270 -36.92 5.87 -9.21
CA ALA A 270 -35.78 5.05 -8.81
C ALA A 270 -36.28 4.02 -7.77
N ALA A 271 -36.40 2.78 -8.20
CA ALA A 271 -36.48 1.69 -7.25
C ALA A 271 -35.24 1.80 -6.34
N LYS A 272 -35.51 1.83 -5.02
CA LYS A 272 -34.51 1.69 -3.97
C LYS A 272 -33.49 0.66 -4.43
N PRO A 273 -32.16 0.89 -4.36
CA PRO A 273 -31.20 -0.08 -4.85
C PRO A 273 -31.44 -1.42 -4.13
N SER A 274 -32.07 -2.33 -4.81
CA SER A 274 -32.03 -3.75 -4.42
C SER A 274 -30.59 -4.19 -4.61
N ALA A 275 -29.98 -4.73 -3.56
CA ALA A 275 -28.75 -5.48 -3.66
C ALA A 275 -28.86 -6.41 -4.90
N PRO A 276 -27.78 -6.62 -5.67
CA PRO A 276 -27.81 -7.49 -6.83
C PRO A 276 -28.46 -8.80 -6.41
N ALA A 277 -29.50 -9.24 -7.14
CA ALA A 277 -30.27 -10.43 -6.80
C ALA A 277 -29.30 -11.58 -6.59
N LYS A 278 -29.27 -12.17 -5.39
CA LYS A 278 -28.41 -13.30 -5.06
C LYS A 278 -28.69 -14.41 -6.08
N LYS A 279 -27.66 -14.94 -6.71
CA LYS A 279 -27.78 -16.12 -7.57
C LYS A 279 -28.41 -17.27 -6.75
N SER A 280 -29.17 -18.12 -7.41
CA SER A 280 -29.76 -19.28 -6.74
C SER A 280 -28.67 -20.22 -6.20
N ILE A 281 -29.01 -20.99 -5.14
CA ILE A 281 -28.11 -22.02 -4.58
C ILE A 281 -27.69 -23.03 -5.65
N ASP A 282 -28.57 -23.34 -6.60
CA ASP A 282 -28.25 -24.23 -7.72
C ASP A 282 -27.18 -23.65 -8.63
N THR A 283 -27.29 -22.38 -8.99
CA THR A 283 -26.29 -21.66 -9.79
C THR A 283 -24.93 -21.62 -9.09
N ILE A 284 -24.92 -21.31 -7.80
CA ILE A 284 -23.69 -21.29 -7.01
C ILE A 284 -23.08 -22.68 -6.85
N ALA A 285 -23.89 -23.73 -6.67
CA ALA A 285 -23.39 -25.10 -6.61
C ALA A 285 -22.72 -25.54 -7.92
N ARG A 286 -23.26 -25.18 -9.08
CA ARG A 286 -22.62 -25.42 -10.39
C ARG A 286 -21.33 -24.63 -10.56
N GLU A 287 -21.27 -23.39 -10.09
CA GLU A 287 -20.04 -22.58 -10.06
C GLU A 287 -18.97 -23.18 -9.13
N VAL A 288 -19.38 -23.80 -8.02
CA VAL A 288 -18.48 -24.53 -7.12
C VAL A 288 -17.91 -25.77 -7.80
N ILE A 289 -18.74 -26.54 -8.51
CA ILE A 289 -18.31 -27.70 -9.29
C ILE A 289 -17.33 -27.28 -10.40
N ALA A 290 -17.58 -26.15 -11.05
CA ALA A 290 -16.69 -25.54 -12.04
C ALA A 290 -15.41 -24.89 -11.45
N GLY A 291 -15.14 -25.04 -10.13
CA GLY A 291 -13.91 -24.55 -9.48
C GLY A 291 -13.86 -23.05 -9.19
N LYS A 292 -14.88 -22.26 -9.53
CA LYS A 292 -14.86 -20.78 -9.41
C LYS A 292 -14.75 -20.25 -7.98
N TRP A 293 -15.07 -21.07 -7.00
CA TRP A 293 -15.08 -20.69 -5.57
C TRP A 293 -13.88 -21.21 -4.78
N GLY A 294 -12.95 -21.95 -5.42
CA GLY A 294 -11.79 -22.56 -4.78
C GLY A 294 -12.16 -23.82 -3.97
N ASN A 295 -11.26 -24.29 -3.08
CA ASN A 295 -11.42 -25.54 -2.33
C ASN A 295 -11.35 -25.33 -0.81
N GLY A 296 -11.91 -26.28 -0.04
CA GLY A 296 -11.79 -26.33 1.43
C GLY A 296 -12.20 -25.02 2.13
N ASN A 297 -11.38 -24.55 3.05
CA ASN A 297 -11.62 -23.34 3.83
C ASN A 297 -11.74 -22.08 2.97
N THR A 298 -11.01 -21.97 1.87
CA THR A 298 -11.11 -20.84 0.95
C THR A 298 -12.50 -20.74 0.33
N ARG A 299 -13.09 -21.87 -0.08
CA ARG A 299 -14.47 -21.94 -0.58
C ARG A 299 -15.47 -21.49 0.48
N LYS A 300 -15.33 -22.01 1.71
CA LYS A 300 -16.20 -21.64 2.83
C LYS A 300 -16.18 -20.14 3.09
N GLN A 301 -14.99 -19.53 3.17
CA GLN A 301 -14.82 -18.10 3.40
C GLN A 301 -15.44 -17.25 2.29
N LYS A 302 -15.19 -17.59 1.02
CA LYS A 302 -15.74 -16.86 -0.13
C LYS A 302 -17.27 -16.93 -0.19
N LEU A 303 -17.84 -18.10 0.00
CA LEU A 303 -19.31 -18.28 -0.01
C LEU A 303 -19.95 -17.50 1.13
N THR A 304 -19.40 -17.58 2.35
CA THR A 304 -19.90 -16.83 3.51
C THR A 304 -19.79 -15.32 3.31
N ALA A 305 -18.66 -14.83 2.79
CA ALA A 305 -18.46 -13.41 2.48
C ALA A 305 -19.44 -12.90 1.41
N ALA A 306 -19.81 -13.75 0.44
CA ALA A 306 -20.84 -13.46 -0.56
C ALA A 306 -22.28 -13.63 -0.02
N GLY A 307 -22.43 -13.98 1.27
CA GLY A 307 -23.70 -14.10 1.96
C GLY A 307 -24.46 -15.40 1.66
N TYR A 308 -23.77 -16.45 1.19
CA TYR A 308 -24.37 -17.78 0.99
C TYR A 308 -24.10 -18.68 2.19
N ASN A 309 -25.06 -19.56 2.51
CA ASN A 309 -24.89 -20.62 3.50
C ASN A 309 -24.01 -21.73 2.90
N TYR A 310 -22.79 -21.87 3.39
CA TYR A 310 -21.86 -22.89 2.90
C TYR A 310 -22.45 -24.33 2.93
N SER A 311 -23.15 -24.69 4.00
CA SER A 311 -23.70 -26.04 4.16
C SER A 311 -24.78 -26.35 3.13
N GLU A 312 -25.65 -25.38 2.83
CA GLU A 312 -26.71 -25.52 1.80
C GLU A 312 -26.09 -25.64 0.39
N VAL A 313 -25.10 -24.80 0.08
CA VAL A 313 -24.37 -24.88 -1.20
C VAL A 313 -23.69 -26.25 -1.32
N GLN A 314 -22.99 -26.72 -0.28
CA GLN A 314 -22.29 -28.00 -0.31
C GLN A 314 -23.28 -29.19 -0.43
N LYS A 315 -24.42 -29.13 0.25
CA LYS A 315 -25.49 -30.14 0.10
C LYS A 315 -25.96 -30.22 -1.36
N ARG A 316 -26.14 -29.05 -2.01
CA ARG A 316 -26.55 -28.98 -3.41
C ARG A 316 -25.47 -29.49 -4.37
N VAL A 317 -24.19 -29.15 -4.12
CA VAL A 317 -23.04 -29.70 -4.86
C VAL A 317 -23.05 -31.23 -4.80
N ASN A 318 -23.21 -31.81 -3.61
CA ASN A 318 -23.24 -33.28 -3.45
C ASN A 318 -24.44 -33.95 -4.16
N GLN A 319 -25.56 -33.24 -4.30
CA GLN A 319 -26.71 -33.73 -5.06
C GLN A 319 -26.48 -33.68 -6.58
N LEU A 320 -25.72 -32.69 -7.07
CA LEU A 320 -25.43 -32.53 -8.50
C LEU A 320 -24.29 -33.43 -9.00
N LEU A 321 -23.53 -34.02 -8.09
CA LEU A 321 -22.43 -34.95 -8.38
C LEU A 321 -22.82 -36.43 -8.22
N LYS A 322 -24.07 -36.73 -7.76
CA LYS A 322 -24.66 -38.06 -7.74
C LYS A 322 -25.36 -38.37 -9.06
#